data_3ff2f7398a8348cffc81c7415849bcb6
#
_entry.id   3ff2f7398a8348cffc81c7415849bcb6
#
_cell.length_a   1.000
_cell.length_b   1.000
_cell.length_c   1.000
_cell.angle_alpha   90.00
_cell.angle_beta   90.00
_cell.angle_gamma   90.00
#
_symmetry.space_group_name_H-M   'P 1'
#
loop_
_entity.id
_entity.type
_entity.pdbx_description
1 polymer ?
#
loop_
_entity_poly.entity_id
_entity_poly.type
_entity_poly.pdbx_seq_one_letter_code
_entity_poly.pdbx_strand_id
1 'polypeptide(L)'
;MARWKRETGGSDVAPRRRGVLATGFSWLLVIAWAAVIFSMSAQQSTGLSSGFTGQVREVAVGFLALLGLAPDSFSVICHFAEYLVFGALLANAFSCRLGLGKSFLLALVCASVYGAGDEFHQYFVPTRMCDPLDWLTDTLGAALGSFACVLALRRRR
;
A
#
# COMPACT_ATOMS: atom_id res chain seq x y z
N MET A 1 -39.25 30.84 -18.45
CA MET A 1 -38.36 30.50 -17.32
C MET A 1 -37.99 29.01 -17.40
N ALA A 2 -36.87 28.66 -17.99
CA ALA A 2 -36.40 27.28 -18.12
C ALA A 2 -35.64 26.90 -16.86
N ARG A 3 -36.10 25.90 -16.12
CA ARG A 3 -35.52 25.34 -14.89
C ARG A 3 -34.32 24.47 -15.27
N TRP A 4 -33.12 24.97 -15.10
CA TRP A 4 -31.86 24.24 -15.26
C TRP A 4 -31.74 23.19 -14.13
N LYS A 5 -32.09 21.93 -14.42
CA LYS A 5 -31.72 20.80 -13.55
C LYS A 5 -30.24 20.59 -13.69
N ARG A 6 -29.45 20.96 -12.67
CA ARG A 6 -28.07 20.49 -12.48
C ARG A 6 -28.12 19.00 -12.16
N GLU A 7 -27.91 18.18 -13.16
CA GLU A 7 -27.57 16.78 -12.92
C GLU A 7 -26.13 16.75 -12.42
N THR A 8 -25.98 16.70 -11.10
CA THR A 8 -24.71 16.33 -10.46
C THR A 8 -24.52 14.83 -10.64
N GLY A 9 -24.11 14.43 -11.84
CA GLY A 9 -23.76 13.05 -12.17
C GLY A 9 -22.45 12.64 -11.51
N GLY A 10 -22.45 12.52 -10.20
CA GLY A 10 -21.43 11.73 -9.50
C GLY A 10 -21.70 10.26 -9.80
N SER A 11 -20.96 9.66 -10.71
CA SER A 11 -21.03 8.23 -11.00
C SER A 11 -20.44 7.41 -9.85
N ASP A 12 -21.08 7.45 -8.69
CA ASP A 12 -20.83 6.45 -7.64
C ASP A 12 -21.45 5.14 -8.13
N VAL A 13 -20.62 4.35 -8.80
CA VAL A 13 -21.01 2.99 -9.22
C VAL A 13 -21.42 2.22 -7.97
N ALA A 14 -22.70 1.77 -7.92
CA ALA A 14 -23.26 1.07 -6.77
C ALA A 14 -22.35 -0.06 -6.27
N PRO A 15 -22.23 -0.25 -4.96
CA PRO A 15 -21.35 -1.27 -4.40
C PRO A 15 -21.82 -2.67 -4.83
N ARG A 16 -20.92 -3.46 -5.41
CA ARG A 16 -21.16 -4.88 -5.63
C ARG A 16 -21.00 -5.59 -4.29
N ARG A 17 -22.09 -5.89 -3.58
CA ARG A 17 -22.05 -6.64 -2.33
C ARG A 17 -21.52 -8.05 -2.60
N ARG A 18 -20.25 -8.29 -2.23
CA ARG A 18 -19.67 -9.62 -2.23
C ARG A 18 -20.20 -10.41 -1.02
N GLY A 19 -20.25 -11.75 -1.14
CA GLY A 19 -20.63 -12.62 -0.03
C GLY A 19 -19.73 -12.43 1.21
N VAL A 20 -20.25 -12.82 2.38
CA VAL A 20 -19.55 -12.67 3.67
C VAL A 20 -18.17 -13.32 3.66
N LEU A 21 -18.07 -14.53 3.10
CA LEU A 21 -16.80 -15.27 2.99
C LEU A 21 -15.76 -14.53 2.15
N ALA A 22 -16.16 -13.99 0.99
CA ALA A 22 -15.24 -13.23 0.13
C ALA A 22 -14.79 -11.92 0.79
N THR A 23 -15.68 -11.27 1.54
CA THR A 23 -15.33 -10.08 2.33
C THR A 23 -14.35 -10.43 3.45
N GLY A 24 -14.63 -11.50 4.20
CA GLY A 24 -13.75 -11.98 5.28
C GLY A 24 -12.36 -12.35 4.75
N PHE A 25 -12.29 -13.06 3.64
CA PHE A 25 -11.01 -13.41 3.00
C PHE A 25 -10.21 -12.18 2.55
N SER A 26 -10.89 -11.15 1.99
CA SER A 26 -10.22 -9.90 1.62
C SER A 26 -9.59 -9.19 2.82
N TRP A 27 -10.28 -9.15 3.95
CA TRP A 27 -9.74 -8.57 5.17
C TRP A 27 -8.63 -9.41 5.80
N LEU A 28 -8.71 -10.73 5.71
CA LEU A 28 -7.63 -11.61 6.15
C LEU A 28 -6.34 -11.32 5.40
N LEU A 29 -6.41 -11.11 4.07
CA LEU A 29 -5.25 -10.73 3.27
C LEU A 29 -4.68 -9.36 3.69
N VAL A 30 -5.54 -8.38 4.00
CA VAL A 30 -5.11 -7.07 4.51
C VAL A 30 -4.33 -7.23 5.82
N ILE A 31 -4.88 -7.99 6.78
CA ILE A 31 -4.24 -8.21 8.08
C ILE A 31 -2.92 -8.96 7.93
N ALA A 32 -2.90 -10.02 7.10
CA ALA A 32 -1.70 -10.79 6.85
C ALA A 32 -0.60 -9.92 6.23
N TRP A 33 -0.94 -9.06 5.26
CA TRP A 33 0.03 -8.17 4.64
C TRP A 33 0.52 -7.06 5.58
N ALA A 34 -0.36 -6.49 6.39
CA ALA A 34 0.04 -5.55 7.44
C ALA A 34 1.03 -6.19 8.42
N ALA A 35 0.81 -7.46 8.81
CA ALA A 35 1.75 -8.19 9.65
C ALA A 35 3.10 -8.43 8.96
N VAL A 36 3.12 -8.63 7.63
CA VAL A 36 4.38 -8.71 6.85
C VAL A 36 5.12 -7.39 6.91
N ILE A 37 4.47 -6.26 6.60
CA ILE A 37 5.08 -4.93 6.66
C ILE A 37 5.66 -4.69 8.06
N PHE A 38 4.87 -4.89 9.12
CA PHE A 38 5.32 -4.73 10.50
C PHE A 38 6.54 -5.60 10.83
N SER A 39 6.53 -6.87 10.38
CA SER A 39 7.65 -7.79 10.62
C SER A 39 8.92 -7.37 9.88
N MET A 40 8.80 -6.82 8.67
CA MET A 40 9.94 -6.30 7.91
C MET A 40 10.47 -5.01 8.53
N SER A 41 9.58 -4.12 8.95
CA SER A 41 9.91 -2.87 9.63
C SER A 41 10.60 -3.10 10.99
N ALA A 42 10.18 -4.12 11.73
CA ALA A 42 10.77 -4.47 13.02
C ALA A 42 12.19 -5.07 12.92
N GLN A 43 12.65 -5.46 11.72
CA GLN A 43 13.97 -6.03 11.54
C GLN A 43 15.04 -4.92 11.56
N GLN A 44 16.09 -5.15 12.36
CA GLN A 44 17.26 -4.28 12.34
C GLN A 44 17.98 -4.38 11.00
N SER A 45 18.60 -3.29 10.56
CA SER A 45 19.39 -3.23 9.31
C SER A 45 20.47 -4.31 9.23
N THR A 46 21.00 -4.72 10.37
CA THR A 46 22.00 -5.81 10.51
C THR A 46 21.39 -7.20 10.31
N GLY A 47 20.13 -7.41 10.65
CA GLY A 47 19.43 -8.69 10.45
C GLY A 47 19.12 -8.98 8.98
N LEU A 48 18.89 -7.94 8.17
CA LEU A 48 18.67 -8.05 6.73
C LEU A 48 19.95 -8.36 5.94
N SER A 49 21.12 -8.28 6.56
CA SER A 49 22.43 -8.56 5.91
C SER A 49 22.87 -10.01 6.05
N SER A 50 22.12 -10.87 6.74
CA SER A 50 22.49 -12.27 6.98
C SER A 50 21.50 -13.25 6.34
N GLY A 51 22.03 -14.37 5.85
CA GLY A 51 21.24 -15.46 5.28
C GLY A 51 20.65 -15.16 3.90
N PHE A 52 19.52 -15.81 3.56
CA PHE A 52 18.87 -15.73 2.26
C PHE A 52 18.41 -14.30 1.92
N THR A 53 17.90 -13.56 2.89
CA THR A 53 17.47 -12.15 2.71
C THR A 53 18.64 -11.24 2.37
N GLY A 54 19.82 -11.47 2.96
CA GLY A 54 21.04 -10.75 2.63
C GLY A 54 21.49 -10.99 1.20
N GLN A 55 21.46 -12.24 0.73
CA GLN A 55 21.82 -12.59 -0.64
C GLN A 55 20.89 -11.94 -1.66
N VAL A 56 19.57 -11.98 -1.41
CA VAL A 56 18.58 -11.32 -2.27
C VAL A 56 18.83 -9.82 -2.33
N ARG A 57 19.11 -9.18 -1.17
CA ARG A 57 19.43 -7.77 -1.10
C ARG A 57 20.70 -7.43 -1.89
N GLU A 58 21.78 -8.19 -1.74
CA GLU A 58 23.04 -7.96 -2.47
C GLU A 58 22.85 -8.05 -3.99
N VAL A 59 22.12 -9.06 -4.48
CA VAL A 59 21.80 -9.21 -5.90
C VAL A 59 20.95 -8.02 -6.39
N ALA A 60 19.94 -7.62 -5.63
CA ALA A 60 19.08 -6.50 -6.00
C ALA A 60 19.84 -5.16 -6.00
N VAL A 61 20.66 -4.90 -4.99
CA VAL A 61 21.49 -3.69 -4.91
C VAL A 61 22.53 -3.69 -6.05
N GLY A 62 23.15 -4.84 -6.34
CA GLY A 62 24.05 -4.98 -7.49
C GLY A 62 23.37 -4.66 -8.82
N PHE A 63 22.14 -5.13 -9.02
CA PHE A 63 21.36 -4.80 -10.20
C PHE A 63 21.00 -3.30 -10.27
N LEU A 64 20.61 -2.69 -9.15
CA LEU A 64 20.33 -1.26 -9.10
C LEU A 64 21.58 -0.42 -9.39
N ALA A 65 22.74 -0.84 -8.92
CA ALA A 65 24.02 -0.20 -9.22
C ALA A 65 24.34 -0.23 -10.74
N LEU A 66 24.01 -1.32 -11.44
CA LEU A 66 24.12 -1.40 -12.91
C LEU A 66 23.22 -0.38 -13.64
N LEU A 67 22.10 0.00 -13.00
CA LEU A 67 21.20 1.04 -13.50
C LEU A 67 21.60 2.46 -13.05
N GLY A 68 22.74 2.63 -12.36
CA GLY A 68 23.22 3.91 -11.85
C GLY A 68 22.46 4.43 -10.63
N LEU A 69 21.71 3.56 -9.94
CA LEU A 69 20.96 3.91 -8.73
C LEU A 69 21.80 3.69 -7.46
N ALA A 70 21.59 4.57 -6.48
CA ALA A 70 22.29 4.45 -5.19
C ALA A 70 21.79 3.22 -4.40
N PRO A 71 22.64 2.60 -3.55
CA PRO A 71 22.24 1.45 -2.72
C PRO A 71 21.01 1.70 -1.84
N ASP A 72 20.82 2.94 -1.37
CA ASP A 72 19.67 3.34 -0.54
C ASP A 72 18.34 3.30 -1.31
N SER A 73 18.39 3.38 -2.64
CA SER A 73 17.20 3.23 -3.50
C SER A 73 16.49 1.89 -3.32
N PHE A 74 17.21 0.86 -2.84
CA PHE A 74 16.62 -0.45 -2.56
C PHE A 74 15.55 -0.36 -1.45
N SER A 75 15.84 0.37 -0.36
CA SER A 75 14.86 0.57 0.73
C SER A 75 13.61 1.27 0.20
N VAL A 76 13.80 2.38 -0.51
CA VAL A 76 12.70 3.18 -1.08
C VAL A 76 11.81 2.34 -2.01
N ILE A 77 12.41 1.49 -2.85
CA ILE A 77 11.67 0.59 -3.75
C ILE A 77 10.89 -0.46 -2.97
N CYS A 78 11.47 -1.02 -1.90
CA CYS A 78 10.79 -1.98 -1.04
C CYS A 78 9.56 -1.35 -0.36
N HIS A 79 9.72 -0.20 0.29
CA HIS A 79 8.64 0.55 0.90
C HIS A 79 7.52 0.84 -0.11
N PHE A 80 7.87 1.38 -1.26
CA PHE A 80 6.91 1.65 -2.32
C PHE A 80 6.14 0.40 -2.75
N ALA A 81 6.84 -0.73 -2.97
CA ALA A 81 6.22 -1.98 -3.40
C ALA A 81 5.32 -2.59 -2.32
N GLU A 82 5.73 -2.57 -1.07
CA GLU A 82 4.95 -3.06 0.07
C GLU A 82 3.64 -2.30 0.21
N TYR A 83 3.69 -0.98 0.15
CA TYR A 83 2.50 -0.14 0.26
C TYR A 83 1.64 -0.10 -1.00
N LEU A 84 2.23 -0.33 -2.18
CA LEU A 84 1.46 -0.53 -3.41
C LEU A 84 0.53 -1.76 -3.29
N VAL A 85 1.05 -2.87 -2.80
CA VAL A 85 0.25 -4.07 -2.54
C VAL A 85 -0.77 -3.81 -1.43
N PHE A 86 -0.36 -3.16 -0.34
CA PHE A 86 -1.23 -2.86 0.79
C PHE A 86 -2.42 -1.98 0.38
N GLY A 87 -2.17 -0.91 -0.37
CA GLY A 87 -3.22 -0.05 -0.91
C GLY A 87 -4.21 -0.80 -1.81
N ALA A 88 -3.70 -1.67 -2.68
CA ALA A 88 -4.55 -2.49 -3.55
C ALA A 88 -5.43 -3.47 -2.74
N LEU A 89 -4.88 -4.12 -1.72
CA LEU A 89 -5.63 -5.02 -0.83
C LEU A 89 -6.71 -4.29 -0.05
N LEU A 90 -6.39 -3.12 0.51
CA LEU A 90 -7.35 -2.27 1.23
C LEU A 90 -8.48 -1.81 0.30
N ALA A 91 -8.16 -1.31 -0.89
CA ALA A 91 -9.17 -0.88 -1.86
C ALA A 91 -10.08 -2.04 -2.28
N ASN A 92 -9.53 -3.24 -2.49
CA ASN A 92 -10.32 -4.44 -2.78
C ASN A 92 -11.25 -4.80 -1.60
N ALA A 93 -10.75 -4.78 -0.36
CA ALA A 93 -11.53 -5.11 0.83
C ALA A 93 -12.68 -4.10 1.05
N PHE A 94 -12.41 -2.80 0.97
CA PHE A 94 -13.44 -1.76 1.08
C PHE A 94 -14.48 -1.85 -0.05
N SER A 95 -14.08 -2.21 -1.27
CA SER A 95 -14.97 -2.34 -2.43
C SER A 95 -16.01 -3.45 -2.30
N CYS A 96 -15.85 -4.35 -1.34
CA CYS A 96 -16.84 -5.39 -1.03
C CYS A 96 -18.13 -4.80 -0.46
N ARG A 97 -18.07 -3.63 0.15
CA ARG A 97 -19.20 -2.98 0.84
C ARG A 97 -19.46 -1.54 0.41
N LEU A 98 -18.45 -0.88 -0.17
CA LEU A 98 -18.50 0.54 -0.52
C LEU A 98 -18.40 0.75 -2.03
N GLY A 99 -18.81 1.93 -2.48
CA GLY A 99 -18.56 2.41 -3.83
C GLY A 99 -17.06 2.62 -4.10
N LEU A 100 -16.64 2.56 -5.37
CA LEU A 100 -15.22 2.56 -5.74
C LEU A 100 -14.47 3.83 -5.28
N GLY A 101 -15.09 5.01 -5.38
CA GLY A 101 -14.47 6.26 -4.95
C GLY A 101 -14.21 6.29 -3.44
N LYS A 102 -15.18 5.85 -2.62
CA LYS A 102 -15.01 5.73 -1.17
C LYS A 102 -13.96 4.68 -0.82
N SER A 103 -13.92 3.58 -1.55
CA SER A 103 -12.93 2.51 -1.34
C SER A 103 -11.50 2.99 -1.60
N PHE A 104 -11.29 3.78 -2.66
CA PHE A 104 -10.01 4.43 -2.94
C PHE A 104 -9.59 5.35 -1.80
N LEU A 105 -10.47 6.28 -1.41
CA LEU A 105 -10.14 7.27 -0.38
C LEU A 105 -9.82 6.62 0.96
N LEU A 106 -10.65 5.67 1.41
CA LEU A 106 -10.42 4.99 2.67
C LEU A 106 -9.16 4.11 2.64
N ALA A 107 -8.88 3.44 1.52
CA ALA A 107 -7.66 2.67 1.38
C ALA A 107 -6.42 3.55 1.48
N LEU A 108 -6.42 4.70 0.80
CA LEU A 108 -5.32 5.67 0.87
C LEU A 108 -5.11 6.21 2.28
N VAL A 109 -6.20 6.66 2.94
CA VAL A 109 -6.11 7.21 4.30
C VAL A 109 -5.62 6.13 5.29
N CYS A 110 -6.19 4.92 5.25
CA CYS A 110 -5.78 3.84 6.15
C CYS A 110 -4.32 3.44 5.93
N ALA A 111 -3.87 3.33 4.68
CA ALA A 111 -2.49 2.98 4.37
C ALA A 111 -1.52 4.09 4.80
N SER A 112 -1.84 5.37 4.56
CA SER A 112 -1.01 6.49 4.98
C SER A 112 -0.89 6.61 6.50
N VAL A 113 -2.00 6.39 7.22
CA VAL A 113 -1.97 6.36 8.70
C VAL A 113 -1.15 5.17 9.21
N TYR A 114 -1.27 4.01 8.56
CA TYR A 114 -0.46 2.84 8.90
C TYR A 114 1.03 3.12 8.66
N GLY A 115 1.41 3.75 7.53
CA GLY A 115 2.78 4.15 7.24
C GLY A 115 3.34 5.14 8.26
N ALA A 116 2.55 6.13 8.68
CA ALA A 116 2.97 7.03 9.76
C ALA A 116 3.21 6.27 11.08
N GLY A 117 2.40 5.26 11.39
CA GLY A 117 2.59 4.37 12.54
C GLY A 117 3.82 3.49 12.41
N ASP A 118 4.12 3.03 11.19
CA ASP A 118 5.31 2.24 10.88
C ASP A 118 6.59 3.06 11.08
N GLU A 119 6.64 4.28 10.56
CA GLU A 119 7.76 5.21 10.77
C GLU A 119 7.95 5.54 12.26
N PHE A 120 6.85 5.75 12.99
CA PHE A 120 6.92 5.95 14.43
C PHE A 120 7.45 4.71 15.16
N HIS A 121 7.09 3.51 14.71
CA HIS A 121 7.63 2.26 15.27
C HIS A 121 9.14 2.14 14.98
N GLN A 122 9.59 2.47 13.77
CA GLN A 122 10.99 2.43 13.39
C GLN A 122 11.89 3.33 14.26
N TYR A 123 11.35 4.43 14.79
CA TYR A 123 12.06 5.29 15.73
C TYR A 123 12.57 4.53 16.98
N PHE A 124 11.86 3.45 17.39
CA PHE A 124 12.24 2.62 18.53
C PHE A 124 13.11 1.41 18.15
N VAL A 125 13.31 1.15 16.86
CA VAL A 125 14.12 0.02 16.40
C VAL A 125 15.59 0.46 16.29
N PRO A 126 16.54 -0.19 16.99
CA PRO A 126 17.95 0.13 16.87
C PRO A 126 18.42 0.06 15.41
N THR A 127 19.26 1.00 14.99
CA THR A 127 19.79 1.12 13.61
C THR A 127 18.79 1.56 12.53
N ARG A 128 17.52 1.89 12.87
CA ARG A 128 16.56 2.52 11.99
C ARG A 128 16.42 4.01 12.34
N MET A 129 16.03 4.79 11.35
CA MET A 129 15.69 6.21 11.52
C MET A 129 14.29 6.42 10.96
N CYS A 130 13.48 7.22 11.66
CA CYS A 130 12.21 7.68 11.13
C CYS A 130 12.48 8.71 10.02
N ASP A 131 12.06 8.40 8.80
CA ASP A 131 12.24 9.28 7.64
C ASP A 131 10.88 9.68 7.04
N PRO A 132 10.51 10.95 7.09
CA PRO A 132 9.28 11.42 6.44
C PRO A 132 9.21 11.14 4.93
N LEU A 133 10.36 10.94 4.26
CA LEU A 133 10.38 10.57 2.84
C LEU A 133 9.93 9.12 2.63
N ASP A 134 10.24 8.22 3.56
CA ASP A 134 9.75 6.85 3.51
C ASP A 134 8.22 6.83 3.68
N TRP A 135 7.66 7.56 4.64
CA TRP A 135 6.21 7.73 4.76
C TRP A 135 5.55 8.31 3.48
N LEU A 136 6.21 9.29 2.83
CA LEU A 136 5.70 9.83 1.57
C LEU A 136 5.71 8.77 0.47
N THR A 137 6.78 7.99 0.38
CA THR A 137 6.93 6.89 -0.57
C THR A 137 5.86 5.82 -0.35
N ASP A 138 5.59 5.44 0.89
CA ASP A 138 4.52 4.52 1.30
C ASP A 138 3.15 5.02 0.85
N THR A 139 2.88 6.30 1.12
CA THR A 139 1.61 6.94 0.74
C THR A 139 1.43 6.96 -0.79
N LEU A 140 2.49 7.24 -1.55
CA LEU A 140 2.46 7.22 -3.02
C LEU A 140 2.26 5.79 -3.56
N GLY A 141 2.95 4.81 -3.00
CA GLY A 141 2.76 3.40 -3.32
C GLY A 141 1.31 2.97 -3.08
N ALA A 142 0.77 3.29 -1.91
CA ALA A 142 -0.62 2.99 -1.56
C ALA A 142 -1.63 3.69 -2.48
N ALA A 143 -1.38 4.94 -2.85
CA ALA A 143 -2.23 5.68 -3.79
C ALA A 143 -2.28 4.98 -5.15
N LEU A 144 -1.12 4.59 -5.70
CA LEU A 144 -1.03 3.91 -6.99
C LEU A 144 -1.69 2.53 -6.94
N GLY A 145 -1.43 1.74 -5.90
CA GLY A 145 -2.03 0.41 -5.71
C GLY A 145 -3.54 0.46 -5.56
N SER A 146 -4.05 1.38 -4.75
CA SER A 146 -5.49 1.61 -4.57
C SER A 146 -6.15 2.05 -5.88
N PHE A 147 -5.52 2.97 -6.61
CA PHE A 147 -6.01 3.45 -7.89
C PHE A 147 -6.06 2.33 -8.94
N ALA A 148 -4.99 1.56 -9.08
CA ALA A 148 -4.92 0.42 -10.01
C ALA A 148 -5.99 -0.63 -9.69
N CYS A 149 -6.20 -0.96 -8.41
CA CYS A 149 -7.24 -1.88 -7.98
C CYS A 149 -8.64 -1.36 -8.35
N VAL A 150 -8.94 -0.11 -8.04
CA VAL A 150 -10.25 0.51 -8.35
C VAL A 150 -10.49 0.56 -9.86
N LEU A 151 -9.47 0.89 -10.65
CA LEU A 151 -9.55 0.89 -12.11
C LEU A 151 -9.84 -0.51 -12.67
N ALA A 152 -9.14 -1.53 -12.17
CA ALA A 152 -9.38 -2.93 -12.55
C ALA A 152 -10.80 -3.40 -12.19
N LEU A 153 -11.28 -3.03 -11.01
CA LEU A 153 -12.64 -3.34 -10.57
C LEU A 153 -13.70 -2.61 -11.38
N ARG A 154 -13.43 -1.37 -11.82
CA ARG A 154 -14.32 -0.61 -12.69
C ARG A 154 -14.50 -1.26 -14.06
N ARG A 155 -13.40 -1.78 -14.64
CA ARG A 155 -13.43 -2.48 -15.95
C ARG A 155 -14.18 -3.81 -15.93
N ARG A 156 -14.35 -4.41 -14.74
CA ARG A 156 -15.04 -5.71 -14.55
C ARG A 156 -16.53 -5.56 -14.21
N ARG A 157 -17.01 -4.33 -14.09
CA ARG A 157 -18.41 -4.00 -13.80
C ARG A 157 -19.15 -3.58 -15.07
#